data_c1fbff001165dc76ee872915ddcef0ed
#
_entry.id   c1fbff001165dc76ee872915ddcef0ed
#
_cell.length_a   1.000
_cell.length_b   1.000
_cell.length_c   1.000
_cell.angle_alpha   90.00
_cell.angle_beta   90.00
_cell.angle_gamma   90.00
#
_symmetry.space_group_name_H-M   'P 1'
#
loop_
_entity.id
_entity.type
_entity.pdbx_description
1 polymer ?
#
loop_
_entity_poly.entity_id
_entity_poly.type
_entity_poly.pdbx_seq_one_letter_code
_entity_poly.pdbx_strand_id
1 'polypeptide(L)'
;MPTLPKNLILLTGAGFTHNFGGFLAREMWSKIFNNPLVQSNPEIRDLLLKDFDFESVYFSVLSGARYAEPAKTALKQAVEAAYKDLDETVKNWHFRTENPTALDTHKFGELLSFLSERGSHKGWFFTLNQDLYMERHKSYRSPGASFGQPFVDRDEGGGVKLITLPNEDEMEKAKASLNNAGYIKLHGSYGWVSSRGGNQMVIGKNKVDDINQEPLLKWYSDLFKELVFEGNKKLLVIGYGFADNHINDILLKGVQEHGLSLYIINPTDPETFRDRLEGKPAHFGSYEVSKYLKIWDGVKGYFPYSLRQIFPPDQSGSTIIGELKKALSA
;
A
#
# COMPACT_ATOMS: atom_id res chain seq x y z
N MET A 1 -1.45 31.12 -5.00
CA MET A 1 -1.10 29.68 -4.98
C MET A 1 -1.87 29.03 -6.11
N PRO A 2 -1.29 28.13 -6.92
CA PRO A 2 -2.06 27.45 -7.94
C PRO A 2 -3.21 26.68 -7.28
N THR A 3 -4.40 26.82 -7.86
CA THR A 3 -5.59 26.08 -7.44
C THR A 3 -5.39 24.60 -7.76
N LEU A 4 -5.64 23.76 -6.78
CA LEU A 4 -5.51 22.31 -6.92
C LEU A 4 -6.55 21.72 -7.87
N PRO A 5 -6.18 20.71 -8.66
CA PRO A 5 -7.14 19.99 -9.45
C PRO A 5 -8.08 19.19 -8.53
N LYS A 6 -9.39 19.35 -8.73
CA LYS A 6 -10.47 18.64 -8.01
C LYS A 6 -10.47 17.12 -8.23
N ASN A 7 -9.61 16.63 -9.11
CA ASN A 7 -9.59 15.26 -9.64
C ASN A 7 -8.32 14.49 -9.28
N LEU A 8 -7.59 14.92 -8.23
CA LEU A 8 -6.35 14.28 -7.81
C LEU A 8 -6.60 13.15 -6.80
N ILE A 9 -5.99 11.99 -7.05
CA ILE A 9 -5.99 10.81 -6.20
C ILE A 9 -4.54 10.45 -5.88
N LEU A 10 -4.26 10.00 -4.66
CA LEU A 10 -2.98 9.43 -4.27
C LEU A 10 -3.13 7.91 -4.11
N LEU A 11 -2.19 7.14 -4.67
CA LEU A 11 -2.04 5.70 -4.44
C LEU A 11 -0.62 5.41 -3.95
N THR A 12 -0.50 4.70 -2.84
CA THR A 12 0.81 4.30 -2.31
C THR A 12 0.94 2.80 -2.19
N GLY A 13 2.17 2.30 -2.33
CA GLY A 13 2.57 0.92 -2.09
C GLY A 13 3.75 0.82 -1.13
N ALA A 14 4.32 -0.38 -0.95
CA ALA A 14 5.36 -0.66 0.04
C ALA A 14 6.59 0.27 -0.06
N GLY A 15 6.95 0.70 -1.28
CA GLY A 15 8.03 1.67 -1.49
C GLY A 15 7.78 3.05 -0.87
N PHE A 16 6.52 3.42 -0.62
CA PHE A 16 6.21 4.64 0.13
C PHE A 16 6.69 4.52 1.58
N THR A 17 6.25 3.49 2.30
CA THR A 17 6.61 3.28 3.70
C THR A 17 8.08 2.91 3.87
N HIS A 18 8.70 2.33 2.83
CA HIS A 18 10.14 2.05 2.82
C HIS A 18 11.01 3.30 3.03
N ASN A 19 10.56 4.49 2.58
CA ASN A 19 11.24 5.75 2.88
C ASN A 19 11.26 6.10 4.38
N PHE A 20 10.44 5.44 5.18
CA PHE A 20 10.30 5.60 6.63
C PHE A 20 10.77 4.35 7.40
N GLY A 21 11.61 3.54 6.77
CA GLY A 21 12.15 2.31 7.37
C GLY A 21 11.23 1.09 7.24
N GLY A 22 10.11 1.20 6.54
CA GLY A 22 9.24 0.07 6.25
C GLY A 22 9.89 -0.95 5.33
N PHE A 23 9.32 -2.15 5.27
CA PHE A 23 9.90 -3.29 4.55
C PHE A 23 9.29 -3.43 3.15
N LEU A 24 10.16 -3.73 2.17
CA LEU A 24 9.75 -4.22 0.86
C LEU A 24 9.45 -5.72 0.94
N ALA A 25 8.80 -6.27 -0.10
CA ALA A 25 8.43 -7.69 -0.14
C ALA A 25 9.60 -8.65 0.12
N ARG A 26 10.79 -8.36 -0.43
CA ARG A 26 12.02 -9.16 -0.19
C ARG A 26 12.52 -9.09 1.26
N GLU A 27 12.33 -7.96 1.91
CA GLU A 27 12.72 -7.78 3.32
C GLU A 27 11.71 -8.47 4.23
N MET A 28 10.42 -8.40 3.91
CA MET A 28 9.38 -9.21 4.55
C MET A 28 9.65 -10.71 4.39
N TRP A 29 9.98 -11.15 3.16
CA TRP A 29 10.39 -12.53 2.92
C TRP A 29 11.57 -12.94 3.82
N SER A 30 12.59 -12.11 3.90
CA SER A 30 13.77 -12.39 4.74
C SER A 30 13.42 -12.51 6.22
N LYS A 31 12.55 -11.65 6.75
CA LYS A 31 12.07 -11.71 8.13
C LYS A 31 11.30 -13.01 8.40
N ILE A 32 10.40 -13.37 7.49
CA ILE A 32 9.60 -14.60 7.58
C ILE A 32 10.50 -15.83 7.48
N PHE A 33 11.37 -15.88 6.47
CA PHE A 33 12.28 -17.00 6.26
C PHE A 33 13.17 -17.28 7.46
N ASN A 34 13.75 -16.23 8.05
CA ASN A 34 14.66 -16.38 9.22
C ASN A 34 13.92 -16.52 10.56
N ASN A 35 12.60 -16.57 10.57
CA ASN A 35 11.85 -16.83 11.79
C ASN A 35 12.13 -18.25 12.32
N PRO A 36 12.41 -18.43 13.63
CA PRO A 36 12.71 -19.75 14.20
C PRO A 36 11.66 -20.83 13.92
N LEU A 37 10.36 -20.44 13.86
CA LEU A 37 9.28 -21.37 13.54
C LEU A 37 9.35 -21.89 12.10
N VAL A 38 9.78 -21.04 11.16
CA VAL A 38 10.01 -21.44 9.77
C VAL A 38 11.27 -22.29 9.65
N GLN A 39 12.36 -21.89 10.31
CA GLN A 39 13.63 -22.62 10.27
C GLN A 39 13.50 -24.03 10.88
N SER A 40 12.67 -24.21 11.88
CA SER A 40 12.36 -25.52 12.49
C SER A 40 11.36 -26.37 11.69
N ASN A 41 10.74 -25.83 10.63
CA ASN A 41 9.81 -26.53 9.77
C ASN A 41 10.40 -26.70 8.35
N PRO A 42 11.01 -27.85 8.01
CA PRO A 42 11.66 -28.07 6.73
C PRO A 42 10.75 -27.87 5.53
N GLU A 43 9.45 -28.27 5.64
CA GLU A 43 8.50 -28.13 4.56
C GLU A 43 8.27 -26.67 4.18
N ILE A 44 8.01 -25.80 5.17
CA ILE A 44 7.78 -24.36 4.94
C ILE A 44 9.08 -23.67 4.48
N ARG A 45 10.20 -24.00 5.12
CA ARG A 45 11.51 -23.45 4.74
C ARG A 45 11.85 -23.75 3.27
N ASP A 46 11.64 -25.01 2.82
CA ASP A 46 11.96 -25.43 1.45
C ASP A 46 11.02 -24.81 0.42
N LEU A 47 9.77 -24.52 0.78
CA LEU A 47 8.85 -23.75 -0.07
C LEU A 47 9.32 -22.32 -0.25
N LEU A 48 9.67 -21.63 0.83
CA LEU A 48 10.17 -20.25 0.78
C LEU A 48 11.51 -20.14 0.04
N LEU A 49 12.38 -21.15 0.11
CA LEU A 49 13.62 -21.20 -0.69
C LEU A 49 13.36 -21.29 -2.20
N LYS A 50 12.25 -21.90 -2.59
CA LYS A 50 11.88 -22.08 -4.01
C LYS A 50 11.08 -20.90 -4.57
N ASP A 51 10.44 -20.13 -3.70
CA ASP A 51 9.59 -19.01 -4.09
C ASP A 51 9.85 -17.79 -3.19
N PHE A 52 10.39 -16.73 -3.78
CA PHE A 52 10.63 -15.45 -3.08
C PHE A 52 9.36 -14.63 -2.87
N ASP A 53 8.23 -15.04 -3.47
CA ASP A 53 6.92 -14.48 -3.19
C ASP A 53 6.31 -15.15 -1.95
N PHE A 54 6.61 -14.59 -0.77
CA PHE A 54 6.08 -15.12 0.48
C PHE A 54 4.53 -15.12 0.52
N GLU A 55 3.87 -14.21 -0.19
CA GLU A 55 2.42 -14.17 -0.27
C GLU A 55 1.87 -15.38 -1.02
N SER A 56 2.52 -15.79 -2.10
CA SER A 56 2.23 -17.04 -2.82
C SER A 56 2.36 -18.26 -1.93
N VAL A 57 3.47 -18.35 -1.19
CA VAL A 57 3.72 -19.47 -0.26
C VAL A 57 2.67 -19.47 0.86
N TYR A 58 2.39 -18.31 1.46
CA TYR A 58 1.40 -18.14 2.51
C TYR A 58 0.02 -18.66 2.05
N PHE A 59 -0.45 -18.17 0.90
CA PHE A 59 -1.72 -18.62 0.33
C PHE A 59 -1.74 -20.13 0.08
N SER A 60 -0.70 -20.67 -0.57
CA SER A 60 -0.62 -22.09 -0.94
C SER A 60 -0.64 -23.01 0.30
N VAL A 61 0.01 -22.59 1.38
CA VAL A 61 0.06 -23.35 2.62
C VAL A 61 -1.26 -23.28 3.37
N LEU A 62 -1.84 -22.09 3.52
CA LEU A 62 -3.06 -21.93 4.32
C LEU A 62 -4.29 -22.55 3.65
N SER A 63 -4.41 -22.42 2.32
CA SER A 63 -5.50 -23.01 1.54
C SER A 63 -5.30 -24.50 1.22
N GLY A 64 -4.06 -24.99 1.27
CA GLY A 64 -3.71 -26.34 0.86
C GLY A 64 -4.09 -27.40 1.90
N ALA A 65 -4.97 -28.34 1.51
CA ALA A 65 -5.38 -29.45 2.39
C ALA A 65 -4.23 -30.40 2.76
N ARG A 66 -3.15 -30.44 1.99
CA ARG A 66 -1.98 -31.29 2.22
C ARG A 66 -1.11 -30.85 3.40
N TYR A 67 -1.18 -29.57 3.77
CA TYR A 67 -0.34 -29.04 4.84
C TYR A 67 -0.98 -29.26 6.21
N ALA A 68 -0.19 -29.82 7.14
CA ALA A 68 -0.64 -30.05 8.50
C ALA A 68 -0.82 -28.71 9.28
N GLU A 69 -1.74 -28.69 10.24
CA GLU A 69 -2.01 -27.49 11.05
C GLU A 69 -0.79 -26.91 11.75
N PRO A 70 0.20 -27.69 12.25
CA PRO A 70 1.43 -27.11 12.78
C PRO A 70 2.24 -26.29 11.77
N ALA A 71 2.28 -26.71 10.50
CA ALA A 71 2.98 -25.97 9.43
C ALA A 71 2.24 -24.67 9.09
N LYS A 72 0.91 -24.70 8.98
CA LYS A 72 0.08 -23.52 8.76
C LYS A 72 0.24 -22.51 9.91
N THR A 73 0.20 -22.99 11.15
CA THR A 73 0.38 -22.15 12.34
C THR A 73 1.76 -21.52 12.39
N ALA A 74 2.82 -22.28 12.10
CA ALA A 74 4.19 -21.78 12.08
C ALA A 74 4.36 -20.61 11.05
N LEU A 75 3.85 -20.81 9.83
CA LEU A 75 3.92 -19.76 8.80
C LEU A 75 3.08 -18.55 9.16
N LYS A 76 1.86 -18.75 9.68
CA LYS A 76 0.98 -17.66 10.11
C LYS A 76 1.65 -16.82 11.21
N GLN A 77 2.20 -17.44 12.23
CA GLN A 77 2.89 -16.76 13.33
C GLN A 77 4.17 -16.04 12.85
N ALA A 78 4.91 -16.62 11.89
CA ALA A 78 6.08 -15.98 11.32
C ALA A 78 5.71 -14.71 10.51
N VAL A 79 4.61 -14.74 9.76
CA VAL A 79 4.09 -13.56 9.04
C VAL A 79 3.61 -12.50 10.04
N GLU A 80 2.86 -12.87 11.07
CA GLU A 80 2.41 -11.96 12.12
C GLU A 80 3.59 -11.29 12.85
N ALA A 81 4.64 -12.06 13.16
CA ALA A 81 5.87 -11.54 13.76
C ALA A 81 6.59 -10.53 12.85
N ALA A 82 6.61 -10.79 11.52
CA ALA A 82 7.21 -9.86 10.56
C ALA A 82 6.43 -8.55 10.45
N TYR A 83 5.09 -8.59 10.50
CA TYR A 83 4.26 -7.37 10.54
C TYR A 83 4.40 -6.60 11.85
N LYS A 84 4.54 -7.31 12.99
CA LYS A 84 4.84 -6.67 14.27
C LYS A 84 6.18 -5.94 14.23
N ASP A 85 7.21 -6.56 13.66
CA ASP A 85 8.55 -5.96 13.50
C ASP A 85 8.51 -4.75 12.54
N LEU A 86 7.72 -4.85 11.46
CA LEU A 86 7.45 -3.72 10.57
C LEU A 86 6.82 -2.55 11.33
N ASP A 87 5.80 -2.81 12.14
CA ASP A 87 5.10 -1.78 12.91
C ASP A 87 6.03 -1.12 13.94
N GLU A 88 6.83 -1.89 14.69
CA GLU A 88 7.82 -1.34 15.60
C GLU A 88 8.89 -0.51 14.87
N THR A 89 9.25 -0.90 13.65
CA THR A 89 10.21 -0.16 12.83
C THR A 89 9.65 1.19 12.39
N VAL A 90 8.44 1.23 11.86
CA VAL A 90 7.81 2.50 11.41
C VAL A 90 7.41 3.38 12.58
N LYS A 91 7.01 2.79 13.72
CA LYS A 91 6.72 3.51 14.96
C LYS A 91 7.92 4.34 15.43
N ASN A 92 9.12 3.76 15.37
CA ASN A 92 10.34 4.32 15.94
C ASN A 92 11.21 5.06 14.91
N TRP A 93 10.74 5.28 13.68
CA TRP A 93 11.58 5.84 12.63
C TRP A 93 12.17 7.23 12.96
N HIS A 94 11.44 8.07 13.71
CA HIS A 94 11.89 9.40 14.12
C HIS A 94 13.04 9.36 15.14
N PHE A 95 13.14 8.29 15.92
CA PHE A 95 14.08 8.20 17.05
C PHE A 95 15.42 7.56 16.67
N ARG A 96 15.60 7.16 15.43
CA ARG A 96 16.86 6.58 14.96
C ARG A 96 17.85 7.70 14.68
N THR A 97 18.85 7.85 15.57
CA THR A 97 19.92 8.86 15.46
C THR A 97 20.76 8.76 14.19
N GLU A 98 20.82 7.59 13.57
CA GLU A 98 21.46 7.32 12.29
C GLU A 98 20.39 6.85 11.27
N ASN A 99 19.39 7.69 11.02
CA ASN A 99 18.33 7.28 10.12
C ASN A 99 18.70 7.60 8.66
N PRO A 100 19.12 6.60 7.85
CA PRO A 100 19.44 6.82 6.43
C PRO A 100 18.19 7.20 5.63
N THR A 101 17.00 7.06 6.23
CA THR A 101 15.71 7.41 5.63
C THR A 101 15.19 8.77 6.10
N ALA A 102 15.96 9.56 6.85
CA ALA A 102 15.55 10.90 7.28
C ALA A 102 15.13 11.76 6.08
N LEU A 103 14.02 12.45 6.20
CA LEU A 103 13.51 13.40 5.20
C LEU A 103 12.88 14.61 5.90
N ASP A 104 12.71 15.70 5.17
CA ASP A 104 12.00 16.89 5.64
C ASP A 104 10.50 16.57 5.79
N THR A 105 10.09 16.23 7.01
CA THR A 105 8.71 15.85 7.33
C THR A 105 7.73 17.00 7.21
N HIS A 106 8.21 18.25 7.33
CA HIS A 106 7.36 19.42 7.18
C HIS A 106 6.97 19.61 5.71
N LYS A 107 7.94 19.66 4.80
CA LYS A 107 7.68 19.77 3.35
C LYS A 107 6.93 18.56 2.80
N PHE A 108 7.22 17.35 3.30
CA PHE A 108 6.42 16.18 2.98
C PHE A 108 4.98 16.33 3.47
N GLY A 109 4.78 16.88 4.68
CA GLY A 109 3.46 17.23 5.21
C GLY A 109 2.72 18.26 4.33
N GLU A 110 3.43 19.24 3.76
CA GLU A 110 2.85 20.17 2.78
C GLU A 110 2.36 19.47 1.51
N LEU A 111 3.12 18.47 0.99
CA LEU A 111 2.65 17.66 -0.14
C LEU A 111 1.38 16.89 0.22
N LEU A 112 1.34 16.24 1.38
CA LEU A 112 0.14 15.53 1.84
C LEU A 112 -1.04 16.47 2.02
N SER A 113 -0.81 17.68 2.56
CA SER A 113 -1.85 18.70 2.69
C SER A 113 -2.31 19.22 1.32
N PHE A 114 -1.40 19.30 0.34
CA PHE A 114 -1.73 19.61 -1.03
C PHE A 114 -2.59 18.53 -1.69
N LEU A 115 -2.40 17.26 -1.35
CA LEU A 115 -3.15 16.13 -1.89
C LEU A 115 -4.46 15.87 -1.15
N SER A 116 -4.54 16.16 0.15
CA SER A 116 -5.71 15.89 1.01
C SER A 116 -6.74 16.99 1.08
N GLU A 117 -6.47 18.15 0.48
CA GLU A 117 -7.31 19.22 0.22
C GLU A 117 -8.08 20.02 1.26
N ARG A 118 -8.31 21.29 1.02
CA ARG A 118 -8.94 22.24 1.90
C ARG A 118 -10.25 22.76 1.31
N GLY A 119 -11.31 22.80 2.11
CA GLY A 119 -12.58 23.36 1.71
C GLY A 119 -13.61 22.31 1.28
N SER A 120 -14.34 22.55 0.20
CA SER A 120 -15.47 21.71 -0.23
C SER A 120 -15.09 20.46 -1.04
N HIS A 121 -13.79 20.23 -1.28
CA HIS A 121 -13.33 19.12 -2.11
C HIS A 121 -12.54 18.12 -1.29
N LYS A 122 -12.91 16.83 -1.41
CA LYS A 122 -12.24 15.72 -0.73
C LYS A 122 -11.05 15.23 -1.58
N GLY A 123 -9.86 15.24 -1.01
CA GLY A 123 -8.74 14.49 -1.55
C GLY A 123 -8.87 13.01 -1.18
N TRP A 124 -8.41 12.14 -2.04
CA TRP A 124 -8.46 10.70 -1.84
C TRP A 124 -7.05 10.14 -1.74
N PHE A 125 -6.77 9.47 -0.63
CA PHE A 125 -5.51 8.79 -0.40
C PHE A 125 -5.76 7.29 -0.26
N PHE A 126 -5.42 6.52 -1.27
CA PHE A 126 -5.45 5.07 -1.26
C PHE A 126 -4.08 4.50 -0.95
N THR A 127 -4.04 3.42 -0.19
CA THR A 127 -2.81 2.67 0.06
C THR A 127 -3.05 1.17 -0.05
N LEU A 128 -2.04 0.48 -0.59
CA LEU A 128 -1.95 -0.97 -0.58
C LEU A 128 -1.23 -1.48 0.68
N ASN A 129 -0.65 -0.55 1.44
CA ASN A 129 0.15 -0.87 2.62
C ASN A 129 -0.73 -1.23 3.80
N GLN A 130 -0.34 -2.26 4.49
CA GLN A 130 -1.02 -2.77 5.69
C GLN A 130 -0.39 -2.24 6.99
N ASP A 131 0.76 -1.54 6.90
CA ASP A 131 1.41 -0.90 8.04
C ASP A 131 0.61 0.27 8.62
N LEU A 132 1.04 0.77 9.78
CA LEU A 132 0.36 1.84 10.53
C LEU A 132 1.11 3.19 10.46
N TYR A 133 2.00 3.41 9.48
CA TYR A 133 2.80 4.65 9.42
C TYR A 133 1.94 5.92 9.42
N MET A 134 0.90 5.95 8.58
CA MET A 134 0.05 7.14 8.44
C MET A 134 -0.81 7.37 9.69
N GLU A 135 -1.28 6.31 10.30
CA GLU A 135 -2.06 6.36 11.55
C GLU A 135 -1.20 6.89 12.70
N ARG A 136 0.06 6.41 12.81
CA ARG A 136 0.97 6.76 13.88
C ARG A 136 1.52 8.19 13.78
N HIS A 137 1.92 8.61 12.57
CA HIS A 137 2.68 9.85 12.40
C HIS A 137 1.89 10.99 11.79
N LYS A 138 0.76 10.71 11.15
CA LYS A 138 -0.05 11.72 10.45
C LYS A 138 -1.48 11.78 10.93
N SER A 139 -1.85 10.95 11.91
CA SER A 139 -3.22 10.87 12.46
C SER A 139 -4.31 10.65 11.41
N TYR A 140 -3.95 10.00 10.29
CA TYR A 140 -4.93 9.62 9.28
C TYR A 140 -5.78 8.46 9.78
N ARG A 141 -7.05 8.43 9.36
CA ARG A 141 -8.03 7.44 9.77
C ARG A 141 -8.79 6.94 8.56
N SER A 142 -8.97 5.62 8.49
CA SER A 142 -9.74 5.01 7.43
C SER A 142 -11.24 5.11 7.74
N PRO A 143 -12.07 5.65 6.83
CA PRO A 143 -13.51 5.74 7.02
C PRO A 143 -14.12 4.36 7.23
N GLY A 144 -15.11 4.25 8.13
CA GLY A 144 -15.76 2.97 8.42
C GLY A 144 -14.99 2.07 9.38
N ALA A 145 -13.66 2.14 9.42
CA ALA A 145 -12.87 1.52 10.48
C ALA A 145 -13.01 2.25 11.83
N SER A 146 -13.80 3.30 11.90
CA SER A 146 -13.93 4.18 13.06
C SER A 146 -15.05 3.81 14.02
N PHE A 147 -15.75 2.72 13.83
CA PHE A 147 -16.51 2.13 14.95
C PHE A 147 -15.60 1.67 16.10
N GLY A 148 -14.35 1.65 15.86
CA GLY A 148 -13.22 1.60 16.74
C GLY A 148 -12.02 2.00 15.91
N GLN A 149 -11.16 2.82 16.36
CA GLN A 149 -9.99 3.23 15.61
C GLN A 149 -8.90 2.17 15.74
N PRO A 150 -8.11 1.86 14.68
CA PRO A 150 -6.84 1.20 14.86
C PRO A 150 -5.93 2.18 15.57
N PHE A 151 -6.05 2.21 16.88
CA PHE A 151 -5.25 3.06 17.70
C PHE A 151 -4.07 2.29 18.21
N VAL A 152 -3.06 2.90 17.83
CA VAL A 152 -1.89 3.04 18.67
C VAL A 152 -2.39 3.63 19.99
N ASP A 153 -2.56 2.81 20.99
CA ASP A 153 -2.82 3.30 22.32
C ASP A 153 -1.60 4.10 22.77
N ARG A 154 -1.73 5.42 22.78
CA ARG A 154 -0.65 6.31 23.22
C ARG A 154 -0.42 6.18 24.71
N ASP A 155 -1.43 5.76 25.45
CA ASP A 155 -1.42 5.69 26.92
C ASP A 155 -0.80 4.37 27.41
N GLU A 156 -0.80 3.30 26.58
CA GLU A 156 -0.20 1.99 26.92
C GLU A 156 1.12 1.70 26.19
N GLY A 157 1.96 2.70 25.97
CA GLY A 157 3.27 2.51 25.31
C GLY A 157 3.21 2.30 23.78
N GLY A 158 2.11 2.64 23.14
CA GLY A 158 1.94 2.63 21.70
C GLY A 158 1.64 1.26 21.09
N GLY A 159 1.03 0.36 21.84
CA GLY A 159 0.52 -0.93 21.37
C GLY A 159 -0.54 -0.79 20.28
N VAL A 160 -0.77 -1.85 19.51
CA VAL A 160 -1.82 -1.91 18.49
C VAL A 160 -3.09 -2.48 19.11
N LYS A 161 -4.13 -1.65 19.20
CA LYS A 161 -5.46 -2.12 19.60
C LYS A 161 -6.15 -2.76 18.41
N LEU A 162 -6.58 -4.00 18.57
CA LEU A 162 -7.33 -4.70 17.54
C LEU A 162 -8.72 -4.08 17.33
N ILE A 163 -9.15 -4.00 16.07
CA ILE A 163 -10.42 -3.44 15.68
C ILE A 163 -11.18 -4.42 14.82
N THR A 164 -12.39 -4.73 15.26
CA THR A 164 -13.33 -5.48 14.43
C THR A 164 -13.93 -4.56 13.37
N LEU A 165 -13.86 -4.98 12.12
CA LEU A 165 -14.44 -4.27 10.99
C LEU A 165 -15.97 -4.35 11.02
N PRO A 166 -16.69 -3.35 10.44
CA PRO A 166 -18.14 -3.36 10.39
C PRO A 166 -18.65 -4.52 9.53
N ASN A 167 -19.71 -5.15 9.99
CA ASN A 167 -20.48 -6.10 9.19
C ASN A 167 -21.37 -5.37 8.16
N GLU A 168 -22.16 -6.13 7.38
CA GLU A 168 -23.02 -5.55 6.34
C GLU A 168 -24.06 -4.57 6.90
N ASP A 169 -24.65 -4.85 8.06
CA ASP A 169 -25.68 -4.00 8.69
C ASP A 169 -25.10 -2.66 9.21
N GLU A 170 -23.81 -2.64 9.52
CA GLU A 170 -23.10 -1.46 10.02
C GLU A 170 -22.52 -0.60 8.87
N MET A 171 -22.45 -1.13 7.65
CA MET A 171 -21.82 -0.47 6.51
C MET A 171 -22.50 0.83 6.10
N GLU A 172 -23.81 0.97 6.24
CA GLU A 172 -24.50 2.22 5.89
C GLU A 172 -24.06 3.38 6.81
N LYS A 173 -23.86 3.09 8.10
CA LYS A 173 -23.29 4.06 9.05
C LYS A 173 -21.83 4.37 8.73
N ALA A 174 -21.08 3.35 8.32
CA ALA A 174 -19.70 3.49 7.91
C ALA A 174 -19.56 4.39 6.67
N LYS A 175 -20.41 4.20 5.66
CA LYS A 175 -20.47 5.03 4.45
C LYS A 175 -20.84 6.48 4.77
N ALA A 176 -21.79 6.71 5.68
CA ALA A 176 -22.19 8.04 6.12
C ALA A 176 -21.06 8.80 6.84
N SER A 177 -20.07 8.10 7.38
CA SER A 177 -18.88 8.69 8.02
C SER A 177 -17.85 9.28 7.06
N LEU A 178 -18.04 9.12 5.74
CA LEU A 178 -17.19 9.66 4.66
C LEU A 178 -17.25 11.20 4.51
N ASN A 179 -17.33 11.93 5.60
CA ASN A 179 -17.44 13.39 5.53
C ASN A 179 -16.12 14.13 5.34
N ASN A 180 -14.97 13.43 5.46
CA ASN A 180 -13.64 14.02 5.39
C ASN A 180 -12.78 13.32 4.32
N ALA A 181 -11.61 13.91 3.99
CA ALA A 181 -10.61 13.30 3.10
C ALA A 181 -10.36 11.82 3.46
N GLY A 182 -10.56 10.95 2.49
CA GLY A 182 -10.51 9.52 2.72
C GLY A 182 -9.09 8.97 2.68
N TYR A 183 -8.60 8.45 3.80
CA TYR A 183 -7.45 7.54 3.81
C TYR A 183 -7.96 6.10 3.77
N ILE A 184 -7.73 5.41 2.68
CA ILE A 184 -8.35 4.12 2.34
C ILE A 184 -7.28 3.04 2.19
N LYS A 185 -7.41 1.95 2.96
CA LYS A 185 -6.49 0.80 2.93
C LYS A 185 -7.11 -0.35 2.11
N LEU A 186 -6.73 -0.45 0.83
CA LEU A 186 -7.32 -1.40 -0.12
C LEU A 186 -7.06 -2.88 0.22
N HIS A 187 -5.99 -3.17 0.95
CA HIS A 187 -5.61 -4.53 1.34
C HIS A 187 -5.77 -4.78 2.84
N GLY A 188 -6.62 -4.02 3.51
CA GLY A 188 -6.76 -4.13 4.95
C GLY A 188 -5.59 -3.55 5.73
N SER A 189 -5.50 -3.85 7.01
CA SER A 189 -4.52 -3.27 7.92
C SER A 189 -4.04 -4.26 8.96
N TYR A 190 -2.79 -4.15 9.33
CA TYR A 190 -2.33 -4.70 10.59
C TYR A 190 -3.19 -4.15 11.73
N GLY A 191 -3.64 -5.01 12.63
CA GLY A 191 -4.55 -4.64 13.72
C GLY A 191 -6.04 -4.66 13.39
N TRP A 192 -6.44 -4.95 12.15
CA TRP A 192 -7.84 -5.17 11.81
C TRP A 192 -8.24 -6.65 11.98
N VAL A 193 -9.43 -6.85 12.50
CA VAL A 193 -10.08 -8.15 12.65
C VAL A 193 -11.33 -8.16 11.77
N SER A 194 -11.48 -9.17 10.92
CA SER A 194 -12.67 -9.34 10.10
C SER A 194 -13.94 -9.42 10.96
N SER A 195 -15.05 -8.89 10.44
CA SER A 195 -16.37 -9.08 11.04
C SER A 195 -16.75 -10.57 11.22
N ARG A 196 -16.10 -11.46 10.46
CA ARG A 196 -16.26 -12.92 10.52
C ARG A 196 -15.20 -13.61 11.40
N GLY A 197 -14.31 -12.86 12.03
CA GLY A 197 -13.17 -13.34 12.81
C GLY A 197 -11.89 -13.51 11.98
N GLY A 198 -10.74 -13.48 12.65
CA GLY A 198 -9.44 -13.59 12.01
C GLY A 198 -8.82 -12.25 11.63
N ASN A 199 -7.53 -12.27 11.31
CA ASN A 199 -6.77 -11.08 10.90
C ASN A 199 -7.20 -10.63 9.50
N GLN A 200 -7.46 -9.33 9.35
CA GLN A 200 -7.88 -8.74 8.07
C GLN A 200 -6.72 -7.99 7.40
N MET A 201 -5.78 -8.76 6.95
CA MET A 201 -4.78 -8.37 5.96
C MET A 201 -4.97 -9.24 4.72
N VAL A 202 -5.10 -8.62 3.55
CA VAL A 202 -5.22 -9.34 2.29
C VAL A 202 -3.81 -9.74 1.83
N ILE A 203 -3.47 -11.00 2.03
CA ILE A 203 -2.15 -11.57 1.73
C ILE A 203 -2.32 -12.79 0.81
N GLY A 204 -1.63 -12.81 -0.32
CA GLY A 204 -1.61 -13.96 -1.21
C GLY A 204 -2.26 -13.73 -2.58
N LYS A 205 -2.54 -14.83 -3.30
CA LYS A 205 -3.01 -14.78 -4.69
C LYS A 205 -4.52 -14.54 -4.84
N ASN A 206 -5.30 -14.86 -3.82
CA ASN A 206 -6.77 -14.78 -3.89
C ASN A 206 -7.33 -13.43 -3.40
N LYS A 207 -6.54 -12.35 -3.58
CA LYS A 207 -6.84 -11.03 -3.04
C LYS A 207 -8.25 -10.53 -3.40
N VAL A 208 -8.73 -10.82 -4.60
CA VAL A 208 -10.07 -10.39 -5.06
C VAL A 208 -11.17 -11.05 -4.24
N ASP A 209 -11.06 -12.36 -3.98
CA ASP A 209 -12.07 -13.07 -3.19
C ASP A 209 -12.04 -12.62 -1.72
N ASP A 210 -10.85 -12.45 -1.15
CA ASP A 210 -10.69 -11.95 0.23
C ASP A 210 -11.27 -10.55 0.40
N ILE A 211 -11.04 -9.65 -0.58
CA ILE A 211 -11.61 -8.31 -0.62
C ILE A 211 -13.14 -8.38 -0.73
N ASN A 212 -13.67 -9.22 -1.62
CA ASN A 212 -15.12 -9.33 -1.84
C ASN A 212 -15.86 -9.96 -0.65
N GLN A 213 -15.18 -10.75 0.18
CA GLN A 213 -15.77 -11.36 1.36
C GLN A 213 -15.88 -10.41 2.56
N GLU A 214 -15.09 -9.33 2.59
CA GLU A 214 -15.12 -8.35 3.67
C GLU A 214 -15.86 -7.08 3.22
N PRO A 215 -17.03 -6.76 3.78
CA PRO A 215 -17.88 -5.66 3.30
C PRO A 215 -17.16 -4.32 3.20
N LEU A 216 -16.29 -4.00 4.17
CA LEU A 216 -15.52 -2.76 4.15
C LEU A 216 -14.51 -2.71 3.01
N LEU A 217 -13.76 -3.80 2.79
CA LEU A 217 -12.75 -3.85 1.74
C LEU A 217 -13.38 -3.85 0.35
N LYS A 218 -14.51 -4.55 0.19
CA LYS A 218 -15.29 -4.50 -1.04
C LYS A 218 -15.70 -3.07 -1.37
N TRP A 219 -16.27 -2.37 -0.41
CA TRP A 219 -16.65 -0.97 -0.59
C TRP A 219 -15.45 -0.08 -0.94
N TYR A 220 -14.29 -0.28 -0.30
CA TYR A 220 -13.07 0.48 -0.60
C TYR A 220 -12.57 0.23 -2.03
N SER A 221 -12.62 -1.02 -2.48
CA SER A 221 -12.24 -1.41 -3.84
C SER A 221 -13.20 -0.81 -4.87
N ASP A 222 -14.51 -0.89 -4.62
CA ASP A 222 -15.54 -0.30 -5.47
C ASP A 222 -15.37 1.23 -5.55
N LEU A 223 -15.13 1.89 -4.43
CA LEU A 223 -14.90 3.35 -4.38
C LEU A 223 -13.65 3.76 -5.16
N PHE A 224 -12.55 3.01 -5.05
CA PHE A 224 -11.34 3.27 -5.84
C PHE A 224 -11.63 3.18 -7.33
N LYS A 225 -12.32 2.11 -7.74
CA LYS A 225 -12.75 1.88 -9.12
C LYS A 225 -13.67 2.99 -9.63
N GLU A 226 -14.69 3.36 -8.88
CA GLU A 226 -15.61 4.45 -9.22
C GLU A 226 -14.87 5.76 -9.46
N LEU A 227 -14.00 6.16 -8.52
CA LEU A 227 -13.22 7.40 -8.64
C LEU A 227 -12.28 7.40 -9.84
N VAL A 228 -11.61 6.29 -10.13
CA VAL A 228 -10.73 6.17 -11.30
C VAL A 228 -11.55 6.27 -12.60
N PHE A 229 -12.79 5.78 -12.62
CA PHE A 229 -13.66 5.76 -13.78
C PHE A 229 -14.55 7.00 -13.96
N GLU A 230 -14.56 7.93 -13.01
CA GLU A 230 -15.25 9.21 -13.15
C GLU A 230 -14.74 10.06 -14.35
N GLY A 231 -13.59 9.70 -14.91
CA GLY A 231 -12.99 10.35 -16.06
C GLY A 231 -12.03 11.51 -15.73
N ASN A 232 -10.99 11.62 -16.54
CA ASN A 232 -9.98 12.69 -16.47
C ASN A 232 -9.35 12.88 -15.08
N LYS A 233 -9.25 11.80 -14.29
CA LYS A 233 -8.58 11.83 -12.99
C LYS A 233 -7.06 11.86 -13.15
N LYS A 234 -6.40 12.48 -12.18
CA LYS A 234 -4.96 12.44 -12.01
C LYS A 234 -4.64 11.54 -10.83
N LEU A 235 -3.79 10.55 -11.04
CA LEU A 235 -3.35 9.63 -10.01
C LEU A 235 -1.85 9.83 -9.76
N LEU A 236 -1.51 10.31 -8.57
CA LEU A 236 -0.14 10.27 -8.08
C LEU A 236 0.13 8.92 -7.45
N VAL A 237 1.11 8.21 -7.98
CA VAL A 237 1.53 6.89 -7.49
C VAL A 237 2.88 7.01 -6.80
N ILE A 238 2.99 6.59 -5.54
CA ILE A 238 4.24 6.62 -4.79
C ILE A 238 4.60 5.23 -4.29
N GLY A 239 5.71 4.67 -4.77
CA GLY A 239 6.27 3.43 -4.26
C GLY A 239 5.41 2.17 -4.50
N TYR A 240 4.50 2.18 -5.47
CA TYR A 240 3.78 1.00 -5.92
C TYR A 240 4.56 0.32 -7.05
N GLY A 241 4.73 -1.00 -6.95
CA GLY A 241 5.50 -1.81 -7.90
C GLY A 241 4.70 -2.39 -9.06
N PHE A 242 3.41 -2.12 -9.16
CA PHE A 242 2.47 -2.67 -10.16
C PHE A 242 2.43 -4.21 -10.20
N ALA A 243 2.50 -4.84 -9.04
CA ALA A 243 2.45 -6.30 -8.91
C ALA A 243 1.03 -6.85 -8.67
N ASP A 244 0.06 -6.03 -8.28
CA ASP A 244 -1.31 -6.45 -7.96
C ASP A 244 -2.23 -6.36 -9.18
N ASN A 245 -2.55 -7.50 -9.77
CA ASN A 245 -3.34 -7.57 -11.01
C ASN A 245 -4.70 -6.86 -10.91
N HIS A 246 -5.42 -7.00 -9.80
CA HIS A 246 -6.73 -6.38 -9.62
C HIS A 246 -6.67 -4.84 -9.58
N ILE A 247 -5.58 -4.27 -9.05
CA ILE A 247 -5.32 -2.83 -9.10
C ILE A 247 -4.91 -2.43 -10.52
N ASN A 248 -4.02 -3.20 -11.14
CA ASN A 248 -3.56 -2.92 -12.50
C ASN A 248 -4.70 -2.98 -13.52
N ASP A 249 -5.68 -3.88 -13.35
CA ASP A 249 -6.86 -3.96 -14.22
C ASP A 249 -7.71 -2.67 -14.13
N ILE A 250 -7.88 -2.12 -12.92
CA ILE A 250 -8.56 -0.83 -12.74
C ILE A 250 -7.77 0.32 -13.40
N LEU A 251 -6.45 0.36 -13.19
CA LEU A 251 -5.61 1.40 -13.78
C LEU A 251 -5.57 1.30 -15.31
N LEU A 252 -5.44 0.10 -15.85
CA LEU A 252 -5.45 -0.14 -17.29
C LEU A 252 -6.75 0.37 -17.93
N LYS A 253 -7.88 -0.01 -17.35
CA LYS A 253 -9.17 0.46 -17.83
C LYS A 253 -9.34 1.97 -17.67
N GLY A 254 -8.90 2.53 -16.55
CA GLY A 254 -8.87 3.97 -16.30
C GLY A 254 -8.11 4.73 -17.40
N VAL A 255 -6.93 4.22 -17.78
CA VAL A 255 -6.10 4.81 -18.86
C VAL A 255 -6.79 4.68 -20.21
N GLN A 256 -7.27 3.50 -20.55
CA GLN A 256 -7.78 3.21 -21.89
C GLN A 256 -9.15 3.82 -22.18
N GLU A 257 -10.05 3.86 -21.19
CA GLU A 257 -11.46 4.20 -21.38
C GLU A 257 -11.88 5.49 -20.68
N HIS A 258 -11.13 5.93 -19.63
CA HIS A 258 -11.58 7.02 -18.76
C HIS A 258 -10.60 8.21 -18.67
N GLY A 259 -9.56 8.25 -19.49
CA GLY A 259 -8.63 9.37 -19.54
C GLY A 259 -7.78 9.57 -18.27
N LEU A 260 -7.53 8.48 -17.51
CA LEU A 260 -6.68 8.51 -16.32
C LEU A 260 -5.26 8.95 -16.67
N SER A 261 -4.75 9.95 -15.98
CA SER A 261 -3.37 10.43 -16.09
C SER A 261 -2.55 10.04 -14.89
N LEU A 262 -1.41 9.37 -15.09
CA LEU A 262 -0.55 8.84 -14.05
C LEU A 262 0.68 9.73 -13.85
N TYR A 263 1.00 10.00 -12.59
CA TYR A 263 2.24 10.64 -12.15
C TYR A 263 2.91 9.71 -11.17
N ILE A 264 4.13 9.26 -11.45
CA ILE A 264 4.79 8.18 -10.71
C ILE A 264 6.05 8.70 -10.02
N ILE A 265 6.15 8.50 -8.71
CA ILE A 265 7.38 8.67 -7.94
C ILE A 265 7.90 7.28 -7.58
N ASN A 266 9.03 6.90 -8.17
CA ASN A 266 9.68 5.61 -7.91
C ASN A 266 11.19 5.73 -8.21
N PRO A 267 12.10 5.30 -7.33
CA PRO A 267 13.54 5.45 -7.53
C PRO A 267 14.15 4.58 -8.63
N THR A 268 13.39 3.67 -9.22
CA THR A 268 13.81 2.87 -10.38
C THR A 268 13.86 3.78 -11.62
N ASP A 269 14.80 3.54 -12.52
CA ASP A 269 14.82 4.24 -13.82
C ASP A 269 13.58 3.89 -14.68
N PRO A 270 13.16 4.79 -15.58
CA PRO A 270 11.91 4.63 -16.32
C PRO A 270 11.88 3.40 -17.24
N GLU A 271 13.01 3.02 -17.82
CA GLU A 271 13.09 1.86 -18.74
C GLU A 271 12.91 0.57 -17.95
N THR A 272 13.68 0.38 -16.89
CA THR A 272 13.55 -0.78 -15.98
C THR A 272 12.13 -0.87 -15.39
N PHE A 273 11.51 0.26 -15.08
CA PHE A 273 10.13 0.28 -14.58
C PHE A 273 9.13 -0.16 -15.65
N ARG A 274 9.28 0.35 -16.88
CA ARG A 274 8.46 -0.04 -18.02
C ARG A 274 8.61 -1.52 -18.35
N ASP A 275 9.83 -2.06 -18.30
CA ASP A 275 10.11 -3.48 -18.53
C ASP A 275 9.38 -4.39 -17.54
N ARG A 276 9.20 -3.95 -16.29
CA ARG A 276 8.37 -4.67 -15.30
C ARG A 276 6.89 -4.71 -15.71
N LEU A 277 6.35 -3.61 -16.22
CA LEU A 277 4.99 -3.57 -16.75
C LEU A 277 4.83 -4.46 -17.98
N GLU A 278 5.87 -4.56 -18.79
CA GLU A 278 5.91 -5.43 -19.95
C GLU A 278 5.95 -6.92 -19.59
N GLY A 279 6.37 -7.27 -18.37
CA GLY A 279 6.41 -8.64 -17.89
C GLY A 279 7.54 -9.45 -18.51
N LYS A 280 8.69 -8.84 -18.85
CA LYS A 280 9.85 -9.57 -19.42
C LYS A 280 10.27 -10.71 -18.51
N PRO A 281 10.30 -11.96 -19.00
CA PRO A 281 10.74 -13.09 -18.21
C PRO A 281 12.24 -13.00 -17.92
N ALA A 282 12.62 -13.44 -16.72
CA ALA A 282 14.02 -13.55 -16.35
C ALA A 282 14.78 -14.66 -17.12
N HIS A 283 14.08 -15.49 -17.91
CA HIS A 283 14.64 -16.64 -18.61
C HIS A 283 14.03 -16.83 -20.01
N PHE A 284 14.82 -17.41 -20.93
CA PHE A 284 14.47 -17.71 -22.32
C PHE A 284 13.23 -18.60 -22.43
N GLY A 285 12.16 -18.08 -23.01
CA GLY A 285 10.91 -18.77 -23.34
C GLY A 285 10.05 -17.91 -24.26
N SER A 286 8.92 -18.41 -24.73
CA SER A 286 7.97 -17.64 -25.53
C SER A 286 7.49 -16.43 -24.73
N TYR A 287 7.77 -15.23 -25.25
CA TYR A 287 7.49 -13.95 -24.62
C TYR A 287 6.14 -13.42 -25.08
N GLU A 288 5.19 -13.31 -24.14
CA GLU A 288 3.95 -12.61 -24.36
C GLU A 288 4.00 -11.27 -23.60
N VAL A 289 3.88 -10.18 -24.34
CA VAL A 289 3.87 -8.84 -23.73
C VAL A 289 2.66 -8.71 -22.82
N SER A 290 2.90 -8.36 -21.56
CA SER A 290 1.83 -8.16 -20.60
C SER A 290 0.89 -7.03 -21.06
N LYS A 291 -0.43 -7.26 -20.94
CA LYS A 291 -1.45 -6.25 -21.19
C LYS A 291 -1.21 -4.96 -20.39
N TYR A 292 -0.53 -5.04 -19.24
CA TYR A 292 -0.27 -3.93 -18.34
C TYR A 292 0.76 -2.93 -18.87
N LEU A 293 1.52 -3.26 -19.91
CA LEU A 293 2.38 -2.28 -20.59
C LEU A 293 1.57 -1.05 -21.05
N LYS A 294 0.30 -1.23 -21.43
CA LYS A 294 -0.60 -0.13 -21.84
C LYS A 294 -0.94 0.87 -20.72
N ILE A 295 -0.68 0.54 -19.46
CA ILE A 295 -0.77 1.51 -18.34
C ILE A 295 0.24 2.64 -18.56
N TRP A 296 1.40 2.35 -19.20
CA TRP A 296 2.42 3.34 -19.51
C TRP A 296 1.92 4.46 -20.42
N ASP A 297 0.94 4.21 -21.27
CA ASP A 297 0.35 5.23 -22.17
C ASP A 297 -0.34 6.37 -21.38
N GLY A 298 -0.77 6.07 -20.16
CA GLY A 298 -1.35 7.04 -19.22
C GLY A 298 -0.32 7.85 -18.42
N VAL A 299 0.98 7.49 -18.47
CA VAL A 299 2.00 8.18 -17.67
C VAL A 299 2.29 9.56 -18.26
N LYS A 300 1.95 10.60 -17.53
CA LYS A 300 2.19 12.01 -17.88
C LYS A 300 3.39 12.61 -17.16
N GLY A 301 3.85 11.99 -16.08
CA GLY A 301 5.05 12.37 -15.35
C GLY A 301 5.66 11.17 -14.64
N TYR A 302 6.97 11.03 -14.76
CA TYR A 302 7.75 10.02 -14.04
C TYR A 302 8.90 10.72 -13.31
N PHE A 303 9.00 10.47 -12.00
CA PHE A 303 9.98 11.08 -11.11
C PHE A 303 10.87 9.99 -10.52
N PRO A 304 12.07 9.75 -11.08
CA PRO A 304 12.95 8.64 -10.68
C PRO A 304 13.69 8.98 -9.37
N TYR A 305 12.96 9.29 -8.33
CA TYR A 305 13.50 9.73 -7.03
C TYR A 305 12.83 8.98 -5.87
N SER A 306 13.59 8.80 -4.79
CA SER A 306 13.04 8.49 -3.48
C SER A 306 12.40 9.74 -2.86
N LEU A 307 11.53 9.57 -1.86
CA LEU A 307 10.98 10.73 -1.13
C LEU A 307 12.07 11.53 -0.43
N ARG A 308 13.16 10.89 0.02
CA ARG A 308 14.30 11.58 0.62
C ARG A 308 15.02 12.52 -0.36
N GLN A 309 15.12 12.12 -1.63
CA GLN A 309 15.68 12.99 -2.67
C GLN A 309 14.78 14.17 -3.03
N ILE A 310 13.45 13.98 -2.91
CA ILE A 310 12.47 15.04 -3.13
C ILE A 310 12.42 15.98 -1.91
N PHE A 311 12.52 15.42 -0.70
CA PHE A 311 12.42 16.12 0.58
C PHE A 311 13.70 15.88 1.40
N PRO A 312 14.83 16.46 1.00
CA PRO A 312 16.09 16.25 1.71
C PRO A 312 16.04 16.80 3.14
N PRO A 313 16.69 16.13 4.12
CA PRO A 313 16.60 16.47 5.54
C PRO A 313 17.29 17.80 5.89
N ASP A 314 18.19 18.28 5.03
CA ASP A 314 18.90 19.55 5.20
C ASP A 314 18.06 20.80 4.85
N GLN A 315 16.79 20.59 4.53
CA GLN A 315 15.83 21.62 4.14
C GLN A 315 16.25 22.46 2.92
N SER A 316 17.27 22.03 2.16
CA SER A 316 17.79 22.75 0.99
C SER A 316 16.74 23.01 -0.09
N GLY A 317 15.57 22.36 0.03
CA GLY A 317 14.42 22.50 -0.88
C GLY A 317 14.74 21.97 -2.28
N SER A 318 14.17 20.85 -2.63
CA SER A 318 14.30 20.29 -3.98
C SER A 318 13.41 21.06 -4.97
N THR A 319 13.95 21.42 -6.12
CA THR A 319 13.16 21.93 -7.26
C THR A 319 12.16 20.89 -7.79
N ILE A 320 12.41 19.61 -7.51
CA ILE A 320 11.58 18.48 -7.95
C ILE A 320 10.15 18.61 -7.44
N ILE A 321 9.96 19.07 -6.19
CA ILE A 321 8.60 19.27 -5.65
C ILE A 321 7.85 20.37 -6.40
N GLY A 322 8.55 21.40 -6.85
CA GLY A 322 7.98 22.46 -7.69
C GLY A 322 7.49 21.91 -9.03
N GLU A 323 8.30 21.11 -9.69
CA GLU A 323 7.95 20.46 -10.96
C GLU A 323 6.81 19.45 -10.78
N LEU A 324 6.82 18.67 -9.70
CA LEU A 324 5.71 17.77 -9.39
C LEU A 324 4.39 18.53 -9.19
N LYS A 325 4.39 19.58 -8.36
CA LYS A 325 3.20 20.41 -8.13
C LYS A 325 2.70 21.05 -9.43
N LYS A 326 3.61 21.54 -10.27
CA LYS A 326 3.29 22.11 -11.59
C LYS A 326 2.66 21.06 -12.50
N ALA A 327 3.24 19.86 -12.61
CA ALA A 327 2.72 18.77 -13.40
C ALA A 327 1.32 18.34 -12.94
N LEU A 328 1.11 18.24 -11.62
CA LEU A 328 -0.19 17.90 -11.06
C LEU A 328 -1.24 19.00 -11.25
N SER A 329 -0.85 20.25 -11.38
CA SER A 329 -1.75 21.42 -11.57
C SER A 329 -2.08 21.70 -13.04
N ALA A 330 -1.25 21.23 -13.98
CA ALA A 330 -1.49 21.37 -15.42
C ALA A 330 -2.65 20.49 -15.90
#